data_4d77eba79527bdbf484d513922751332
#
_entry.id   4d77eba79527bdbf484d513922751332
#
_cell.length_a   1.000
_cell.length_b   1.000
_cell.length_c   1.000
_cell.angle_alpha   90.00
_cell.angle_beta   90.00
_cell.angle_gamma   90.00
#
_symmetry.space_group_name_H-M   'P 1'
#
loop_
_entity.id
_entity.type
_entity.pdbx_description
1 polymer ?
#
loop_
_entity_poly.entity_id
_entity_poly.type
_entity_poly.pdbx_seq_one_letter_code
_entity_poly.pdbx_strand_id
1 'polypeptide(L)'
;MDFIKLKKNLEKNGFKVSVFENACSAAEYLDREIDGMTVGMGGSVTMKQMDLYRKLSAHNDVFSNADTPGKTREEISREAQTADIYLSSLNGISENGELINIDGTGNRVSAIQYGHKKVYLIAGSNKVAKDYEAALYRARNIAGPLNAKRLGKKTPCAVKGDKCYDCNSPERICRGLSVLWKKPGGCEYEVVLIDEELGY
;
A
#
# COMPACT_ATOMS: atom_id res chain seq x y z
N MET A 1 0.61 13.45 -13.94
CA MET A 1 -0.80 13.03 -14.13
C MET A 1 -1.71 14.07 -13.50
N ASP A 2 -2.90 14.35 -14.09
CA ASP A 2 -3.87 15.24 -13.43
C ASP A 2 -4.70 14.42 -12.41
N PHE A 3 -4.54 14.69 -11.13
CA PHE A 3 -5.27 14.05 -10.05
C PHE A 3 -6.57 14.77 -9.63
N ILE A 4 -7.00 15.83 -10.31
CA ILE A 4 -8.14 16.68 -9.90
C ILE A 4 -9.42 15.84 -9.70
N LYS A 5 -9.77 15.02 -10.68
CA LYS A 5 -10.96 14.14 -10.61
C LYS A 5 -10.84 13.11 -9.48
N LEU A 6 -9.70 12.42 -9.41
CA LEU A 6 -9.44 11.40 -8.40
C LEU A 6 -9.48 11.99 -6.98
N LYS A 7 -8.78 13.12 -6.75
CA LYS A 7 -8.77 13.82 -5.48
C LYS A 7 -10.19 14.17 -5.03
N LYS A 8 -10.99 14.78 -5.91
CA LYS A 8 -12.39 15.13 -5.62
C LYS A 8 -13.22 13.91 -5.21
N ASN A 9 -13.06 12.77 -5.90
CA ASN A 9 -13.81 11.55 -5.60
C ASN A 9 -13.36 10.91 -4.29
N LEU A 10 -12.06 10.88 -3.99
CA LEU A 10 -11.54 10.39 -2.72
C LEU A 10 -12.02 11.26 -1.54
N GLU A 11 -11.97 12.58 -1.66
CA GLU A 11 -12.48 13.51 -0.64
C GLU A 11 -13.98 13.34 -0.40
N LYS A 12 -14.78 13.15 -1.47
CA LYS A 12 -16.22 12.80 -1.37
C LYS A 12 -16.44 11.47 -0.65
N ASN A 13 -15.50 10.54 -0.78
CA ASN A 13 -15.52 9.26 -0.09
C ASN A 13 -14.97 9.35 1.36
N GLY A 14 -14.61 10.56 1.83
CA GLY A 14 -14.22 10.87 3.21
C GLY A 14 -12.72 10.74 3.50
N PHE A 15 -11.89 10.47 2.50
CA PHE A 15 -10.44 10.42 2.67
C PHE A 15 -9.84 11.84 2.68
N LYS A 16 -8.83 12.08 3.52
CA LYS A 16 -7.91 13.20 3.32
C LYS A 16 -7.01 12.86 2.14
N VAL A 17 -6.71 13.84 1.26
CA VAL A 17 -5.87 13.60 0.08
C VAL A 17 -4.78 14.65 -0.02
N SER A 18 -3.54 14.19 -0.08
CA SER A 18 -2.36 15.01 -0.36
C SER A 18 -1.76 14.60 -1.70
N VAL A 19 -1.31 15.57 -2.49
CA VAL A 19 -0.75 15.36 -3.83
C VAL A 19 0.65 15.94 -3.88
N PHE A 20 1.60 15.17 -4.43
CA PHE A 20 3.00 15.55 -4.54
C PHE A 20 3.50 15.30 -5.96
N GLU A 21 4.43 16.13 -6.41
CA GLU A 21 5.05 16.02 -7.73
C GLU A 21 6.00 14.81 -7.84
N ASN A 22 6.64 14.43 -6.71
CA ASN A 22 7.63 13.35 -6.69
C ASN A 22 7.72 12.66 -5.32
N ALA A 23 8.43 11.53 -5.32
CA ALA A 23 8.63 10.69 -4.15
C ALA A 23 9.37 11.41 -3.01
N CYS A 24 10.31 12.31 -3.34
CA CYS A 24 11.11 13.03 -2.36
C CYS A 24 10.23 13.98 -1.53
N SER A 25 9.45 14.83 -2.17
CA SER A 25 8.54 15.77 -1.49
C SER A 25 7.46 15.08 -0.64
N ALA A 26 6.95 13.93 -1.14
CA ALA A 26 6.02 13.12 -0.36
C ALA A 26 6.69 12.47 0.88
N ALA A 27 7.93 12.01 0.74
CA ALA A 27 8.68 11.43 1.84
C ALA A 27 9.01 12.48 2.91
N GLU A 28 9.42 13.69 2.52
CA GLU A 28 9.67 14.81 3.44
C GLU A 28 8.40 15.25 4.18
N TYR A 29 7.26 15.24 3.49
CA TYR A 29 5.97 15.48 4.11
C TYR A 29 5.66 14.45 5.20
N LEU A 30 5.75 13.15 4.87
CA LEU A 30 5.47 12.07 5.81
C LEU A 30 6.44 12.07 7.00
N ASP A 31 7.72 12.36 6.75
CA ASP A 31 8.76 12.47 7.77
C ASP A 31 8.47 13.57 8.80
N ARG A 32 7.94 14.70 8.35
CA ARG A 32 7.53 15.82 9.20
C ARG A 32 6.21 15.58 9.95
N GLU A 33 5.25 14.90 9.31
CA GLU A 33 3.91 14.67 9.88
C GLU A 33 3.89 13.52 10.90
N ILE A 34 4.87 12.62 10.85
CA ILE A 34 4.93 11.43 11.71
C ILE A 34 6.17 11.54 12.60
N ASP A 35 5.98 11.97 13.84
CA ASP A 35 7.07 12.21 14.81
C ASP A 35 6.72 11.63 16.18
N GLY A 36 7.66 10.90 16.79
CA GLY A 36 7.52 10.32 18.12
C GLY A 36 6.41 9.25 18.22
N MET A 37 6.12 8.54 17.14
CA MET A 37 5.00 7.58 17.06
C MET A 37 5.46 6.14 16.92
N THR A 38 4.56 5.20 17.22
CA THR A 38 4.72 3.82 16.76
C THR A 38 4.16 3.70 15.34
N VAL A 39 4.95 3.13 14.42
CA VAL A 39 4.65 3.11 12.98
C VAL A 39 4.74 1.69 12.44
N GLY A 40 3.61 1.15 11.98
CA GLY A 40 3.56 -0.11 11.24
C GLY A 40 3.72 0.12 9.74
N MET A 41 4.54 -0.67 9.07
CA MET A 41 4.72 -0.57 7.62
C MET A 41 4.48 -1.92 6.94
N GLY A 42 3.55 -1.94 5.99
CA GLY A 42 3.37 -3.08 5.08
C GLY A 42 4.54 -3.22 4.12
N GLY A 43 4.84 -4.46 3.68
CA GLY A 43 5.85 -4.68 2.65
C GLY A 43 5.46 -4.01 1.33
N SER A 44 6.25 -3.03 0.86
CA SER A 44 5.95 -2.23 -0.33
C SER A 44 7.20 -1.77 -1.06
N VAL A 45 7.23 -1.98 -2.37
CA VAL A 45 8.29 -1.46 -3.23
C VAL A 45 8.21 0.07 -3.31
N THR A 46 7.01 0.64 -3.35
CA THR A 46 6.79 2.09 -3.31
C THR A 46 7.47 2.74 -2.10
N MET A 47 7.18 2.24 -0.90
CA MET A 47 7.77 2.81 0.33
C MET A 47 9.29 2.61 0.39
N LYS A 48 9.80 1.49 -0.18
CA LYS A 48 11.25 1.26 -0.31
C LYS A 48 11.91 2.26 -1.25
N GLN A 49 11.30 2.55 -2.39
CA GLN A 49 11.80 3.56 -3.34
C GLN A 49 11.83 4.97 -2.73
N MET A 50 10.90 5.27 -1.82
CA MET A 50 10.84 6.52 -1.06
C MET A 50 11.79 6.57 0.15
N ASP A 51 12.51 5.47 0.46
CA ASP A 51 13.38 5.33 1.64
C ASP A 51 12.68 5.67 2.98
N LEU A 52 11.37 5.39 3.05
CA LEU A 52 10.54 5.79 4.21
C LEU A 52 10.94 5.11 5.51
N TYR A 53 11.39 3.84 5.46
CA TYR A 53 11.83 3.16 6.66
C TYR A 53 12.98 3.90 7.34
N ARG A 54 14.05 4.20 6.60
CA ARG A 54 15.23 4.88 7.14
C ARG A 54 14.91 6.28 7.68
N LYS A 55 14.09 7.05 6.93
CA LYS A 55 13.66 8.39 7.35
C LYS A 55 12.88 8.33 8.67
N LEU A 56 11.80 7.57 8.71
CA LEU A 56 10.91 7.49 9.87
C LEU A 56 11.56 6.84 11.09
N SER A 57 12.46 5.86 10.91
CA SER A 57 13.17 5.19 12.02
C SER A 57 14.14 6.11 12.77
N ALA A 58 14.45 7.29 12.23
CA ALA A 58 15.33 8.25 12.90
C ALA A 58 14.68 8.87 14.14
N HIS A 59 13.35 8.91 14.19
CA HIS A 59 12.61 9.59 15.27
C HIS A 59 11.25 8.92 15.62
N ASN A 60 11.03 7.68 15.14
CA ASN A 60 9.85 6.87 15.44
C ASN A 60 10.21 5.41 15.73
N ASP A 61 9.34 4.68 16.40
CA ASP A 61 9.42 3.22 16.55
C ASP A 61 8.77 2.53 15.36
N VAL A 62 9.57 2.11 14.36
CA VAL A 62 9.07 1.58 13.08
C VAL A 62 9.12 0.06 13.01
N PHE A 63 7.98 -0.57 12.78
CA PHE A 63 7.83 -2.02 12.58
C PHE A 63 7.63 -2.34 11.10
N SER A 64 8.70 -2.76 10.43
CA SER A 64 8.71 -3.14 9.01
C SER A 64 9.31 -4.53 8.80
N ASN A 65 8.59 -5.41 8.14
CA ASN A 65 9.05 -6.77 7.84
C ASN A 65 10.33 -6.85 6.97
N ALA A 66 10.69 -5.75 6.32
CA ALA A 66 11.86 -5.73 5.46
C ALA A 66 13.15 -5.37 6.21
N ASP A 67 13.04 -4.63 7.33
CA ASP A 67 14.18 -3.86 7.81
C ASP A 67 14.35 -3.83 9.35
N THR A 68 13.48 -4.49 10.14
CA THR A 68 13.63 -4.55 11.60
C THR A 68 14.54 -5.70 12.02
N PRO A 69 15.75 -5.45 12.51
CA PRO A 69 16.68 -6.51 12.90
C PRO A 69 16.25 -7.19 14.22
N GLY A 70 16.63 -8.46 14.37
CA GLY A 70 16.50 -9.21 15.62
C GLY A 70 15.11 -9.75 15.95
N LYS A 71 14.10 -9.51 15.10
CA LYS A 71 12.72 -10.02 15.27
C LYS A 71 12.30 -10.91 14.12
N THR A 72 11.43 -11.88 14.41
CA THR A 72 10.81 -12.69 13.37
C THR A 72 9.77 -11.87 12.62
N ARG A 73 9.48 -12.28 11.38
CA ARG A 73 8.45 -11.63 10.55
C ARG A 73 7.06 -11.63 11.21
N GLU A 74 6.76 -12.65 12.02
CA GLU A 74 5.50 -12.76 12.72
C GLU A 74 5.41 -11.76 13.87
N GLU A 75 6.45 -11.62 14.67
CA GLU A 75 6.54 -10.63 15.75
C GLU A 75 6.40 -9.20 15.21
N ILE A 76 7.16 -8.86 14.16
CA ILE A 76 7.06 -7.56 13.51
C ILE A 76 5.65 -7.29 12.97
N SER A 77 5.03 -8.31 12.34
CA SER A 77 3.66 -8.15 11.83
C SER A 77 2.65 -7.91 12.94
N ARG A 78 2.81 -8.53 14.12
CA ARG A 78 1.94 -8.30 15.29
C ARG A 78 2.11 -6.90 15.85
N GLU A 79 3.34 -6.43 16.01
CA GLU A 79 3.64 -5.07 16.48
C GLU A 79 3.12 -4.03 15.48
N ALA A 80 3.31 -4.25 14.18
CA ALA A 80 2.76 -3.39 13.15
C ALA A 80 1.23 -3.27 13.18
N GLN A 81 0.49 -4.31 13.63
CA GLN A 81 -0.97 -4.29 13.78
C GLN A 81 -1.46 -3.40 14.93
N THR A 82 -0.62 -3.12 15.91
CA THR A 82 -0.98 -2.34 17.10
C THR A 82 -0.35 -0.95 17.14
N ALA A 83 0.40 -0.60 16.10
CA ALA A 83 1.03 0.72 15.96
C ALA A 83 -0.01 1.84 15.85
N ASP A 84 0.34 3.04 16.29
CA ASP A 84 -0.52 4.23 16.18
C ASP A 84 -0.80 4.61 14.72
N ILE A 85 0.25 4.56 13.90
CA ILE A 85 0.23 4.91 12.49
C ILE A 85 0.49 3.66 11.64
N TYR A 86 -0.25 3.51 10.54
CA TYR A 86 0.05 2.47 9.57
C TYR A 86 0.28 3.03 8.16
N LEU A 87 1.38 2.63 7.54
CA LEU A 87 1.69 2.99 6.16
C LEU A 87 1.56 1.79 5.24
N SER A 88 0.87 1.97 4.15
CA SER A 88 0.75 0.97 3.09
C SER A 88 0.70 1.63 1.71
N SER A 89 1.05 0.85 0.69
CA SER A 89 0.73 1.22 -0.69
C SER A 89 -0.51 0.47 -1.17
N LEU A 90 -1.00 0.87 -2.33
CA LEU A 90 -2.15 0.28 -3.00
C LEU A 90 -1.73 -0.56 -4.21
N ASN A 91 -2.54 -1.56 -4.56
CA ASN A 91 -2.35 -2.36 -5.78
C ASN A 91 -3.09 -1.76 -6.99
N GLY A 92 -4.13 -0.98 -6.74
CA GLY A 92 -4.87 -0.24 -7.76
C GLY A 92 -5.75 0.83 -7.12
N ILE A 93 -5.98 1.91 -7.86
CA ILE A 93 -6.89 3.00 -7.49
C ILE A 93 -7.78 3.28 -8.70
N SER A 94 -9.09 3.30 -8.50
CA SER A 94 -10.03 3.78 -9.50
C SER A 94 -10.13 5.30 -9.44
N GLU A 95 -10.21 5.99 -10.58
CA GLU A 95 -10.54 7.42 -10.61
C GLU A 95 -11.87 7.76 -9.93
N ASN A 96 -12.77 6.78 -9.76
CA ASN A 96 -14.01 6.95 -9.02
C ASN A 96 -13.83 6.91 -7.49
N GLY A 97 -12.61 6.56 -7.01
CA GLY A 97 -12.22 6.63 -5.61
C GLY A 97 -12.23 5.29 -4.86
N GLU A 98 -12.36 4.15 -5.55
CA GLU A 98 -12.16 2.84 -4.92
C GLU A 98 -10.67 2.53 -4.78
N LEU A 99 -10.28 2.06 -3.59
CA LEU A 99 -8.91 1.69 -3.24
C LEU A 99 -8.80 0.17 -3.12
N ILE A 100 -7.91 -0.44 -3.91
CA ILE A 100 -7.83 -1.89 -4.07
C ILE A 100 -6.50 -2.44 -3.57
N ASN A 101 -6.60 -3.47 -2.72
CA ASN A 101 -5.46 -4.24 -2.24
C ASN A 101 -5.70 -5.74 -2.35
N ILE A 102 -4.67 -6.45 -2.82
CA ILE A 102 -4.61 -7.92 -2.82
C ILE A 102 -3.52 -8.35 -1.85
N ASP A 103 -3.81 -9.34 -1.00
CA ASP A 103 -2.89 -9.80 0.04
C ASP A 103 -2.79 -11.33 0.08
N GLY A 104 -1.67 -11.83 0.58
CA GLY A 104 -1.41 -13.26 0.74
C GLY A 104 -1.58 -13.77 2.16
N THR A 105 -1.21 -12.98 3.15
CA THR A 105 -1.27 -13.33 4.58
C THR A 105 -2.47 -12.70 5.27
N GLY A 106 -2.95 -11.58 4.75
CA GLY A 106 -4.04 -10.80 5.32
C GLY A 106 -3.58 -9.69 6.28
N ASN A 107 -2.33 -9.71 6.71
CA ASN A 107 -1.81 -8.77 7.70
C ASN A 107 -1.87 -7.31 7.23
N ARG A 108 -1.56 -7.03 5.97
CA ARG A 108 -1.61 -5.67 5.43
C ARG A 108 -3.03 -5.16 5.24
N VAL A 109 -3.93 -5.98 4.72
CA VAL A 109 -5.32 -5.58 4.50
C VAL A 109 -6.10 -5.45 5.81
N SER A 110 -5.82 -6.27 6.84
CA SER A 110 -6.41 -6.09 8.17
C SER A 110 -5.95 -4.80 8.83
N ALA A 111 -4.66 -4.49 8.78
CA ALA A 111 -4.10 -3.25 9.30
C ALA A 111 -4.66 -2.00 8.59
N ILE A 112 -4.82 -2.06 7.26
CA ILE A 112 -5.46 -0.97 6.51
C ILE A 112 -6.90 -0.73 6.99
N GLN A 113 -7.64 -1.75 7.41
CA GLN A 113 -9.07 -1.62 7.72
C GLN A 113 -9.38 -1.23 9.17
N TYR A 114 -8.53 -1.60 10.12
CA TYR A 114 -8.84 -1.41 11.54
C TYR A 114 -7.60 -1.44 12.44
N GLY A 115 -7.69 -0.70 13.56
CA GLY A 115 -6.78 -0.82 14.70
C GLY A 115 -5.82 0.36 14.90
N HIS A 116 -5.64 1.23 13.92
CA HIS A 116 -4.72 2.37 13.99
C HIS A 116 -5.43 3.69 14.25
N LYS A 117 -4.73 4.68 14.77
CA LYS A 117 -5.22 6.06 14.88
C LYS A 117 -5.30 6.71 13.49
N LYS A 118 -4.28 6.46 12.65
CA LYS A 118 -4.22 6.98 11.29
C LYS A 118 -3.56 5.99 10.33
N VAL A 119 -4.10 5.91 9.11
CA VAL A 119 -3.56 5.11 8.00
C VAL A 119 -3.18 6.03 6.84
N TYR A 120 -1.94 5.90 6.37
CA TYR A 120 -1.48 6.52 5.13
C TYR A 120 -1.46 5.49 4.00
N LEU A 121 -2.16 5.80 2.91
CA LEU A 121 -2.21 4.99 1.70
C LEU A 121 -1.46 5.70 0.58
N ILE A 122 -0.26 5.20 0.25
CA ILE A 122 0.69 5.87 -0.62
C ILE A 122 0.69 5.23 -2.00
N ALA A 123 0.52 6.03 -3.04
CA ALA A 123 0.42 5.53 -4.40
C ALA A 123 1.05 6.46 -5.44
N GLY A 124 1.87 5.88 -6.32
CA GLY A 124 2.34 6.54 -7.54
C GLY A 124 1.25 6.58 -8.62
N SER A 125 1.43 7.46 -9.59
CA SER A 125 0.51 7.69 -10.72
C SER A 125 0.24 6.43 -11.54
N ASN A 126 1.21 5.52 -11.64
CA ASN A 126 1.07 4.23 -12.32
C ASN A 126 0.01 3.29 -11.71
N LYS A 127 -0.55 3.60 -10.54
CA LYS A 127 -1.57 2.78 -9.86
C LYS A 127 -2.99 3.24 -10.11
N VAL A 128 -3.16 4.38 -10.75
CA VAL A 128 -4.48 4.93 -11.08
C VAL A 128 -5.01 4.32 -12.36
N ALA A 129 -6.28 3.95 -12.34
CA ALA A 129 -7.00 3.39 -13.47
C ALA A 129 -8.35 4.10 -13.64
N LYS A 130 -8.88 4.12 -14.85
CA LYS A 130 -10.09 4.88 -15.24
C LYS A 130 -11.35 4.55 -14.43
N ASP A 131 -11.47 3.30 -13.98
CA ASP A 131 -12.63 2.77 -13.26
C ASP A 131 -12.27 1.58 -12.36
N TYR A 132 -13.24 1.08 -11.60
CA TYR A 132 -13.06 -0.05 -10.70
C TYR A 132 -12.55 -1.32 -11.40
N GLU A 133 -13.13 -1.66 -12.54
CA GLU A 133 -12.76 -2.87 -13.28
C GLU A 133 -11.32 -2.81 -13.78
N ALA A 134 -10.89 -1.67 -14.28
CA ALA A 134 -9.52 -1.44 -14.71
C ALA A 134 -8.54 -1.45 -13.52
N ALA A 135 -8.91 -0.88 -12.38
CA ALA A 135 -8.10 -0.91 -11.16
C ALA A 135 -7.98 -2.32 -10.58
N LEU A 136 -9.06 -3.10 -10.58
CA LEU A 136 -9.04 -4.51 -10.17
C LEU A 136 -8.22 -5.37 -11.15
N TYR A 137 -8.40 -5.13 -12.45
CA TYR A 137 -7.59 -5.79 -13.48
C TYR A 137 -6.10 -5.54 -13.25
N ARG A 138 -5.72 -4.28 -13.01
CA ARG A 138 -4.35 -3.90 -12.70
C ARG A 138 -3.81 -4.62 -11.47
N ALA A 139 -4.57 -4.61 -10.36
CA ALA A 139 -4.18 -5.28 -9.13
C ALA A 139 -3.93 -6.79 -9.33
N ARG A 140 -4.80 -7.47 -10.09
CA ARG A 140 -4.71 -8.91 -10.35
C ARG A 140 -3.69 -9.29 -11.42
N ASN A 141 -3.62 -8.53 -12.51
CA ASN A 141 -2.89 -8.94 -13.71
C ASN A 141 -1.52 -8.24 -13.88
N ILE A 142 -1.29 -7.14 -13.16
CA ILE A 142 0.00 -6.41 -13.19
C ILE A 142 0.69 -6.52 -11.83
N ALA A 143 0.12 -5.93 -10.77
CA ALA A 143 0.79 -5.87 -9.47
C ALA A 143 1.00 -7.27 -8.84
N GLY A 144 0.03 -8.15 -8.91
CA GLY A 144 0.11 -9.51 -8.38
C GLY A 144 1.22 -10.35 -9.03
N PRO A 145 1.26 -10.50 -10.37
CA PRO A 145 2.31 -11.21 -11.09
C PRO A 145 3.72 -10.65 -10.85
N LEU A 146 3.89 -9.33 -10.93
CA LEU A 146 5.17 -8.67 -10.68
C LEU A 146 5.68 -8.92 -9.24
N ASN A 147 4.79 -8.83 -8.26
CA ASN A 147 5.15 -9.12 -6.88
C ASN A 147 5.46 -10.59 -6.65
N ALA A 148 4.72 -11.52 -7.27
CA ALA A 148 5.01 -12.95 -7.19
C ALA A 148 6.39 -13.28 -7.78
N LYS A 149 6.73 -12.67 -8.91
CA LYS A 149 8.06 -12.79 -9.55
C LYS A 149 9.16 -12.24 -8.64
N ARG A 150 8.99 -11.03 -8.07
CA ARG A 150 9.94 -10.43 -7.12
C ARG A 150 10.19 -11.31 -5.89
N LEU A 151 9.15 -12.01 -5.42
CA LEU A 151 9.24 -12.93 -4.28
C LEU A 151 9.78 -14.32 -4.66
N GLY A 152 10.21 -14.54 -5.89
CA GLY A 152 10.76 -15.82 -6.36
C GLY A 152 9.76 -16.96 -6.35
N LYS A 153 8.44 -16.67 -6.45
CA LYS A 153 7.39 -17.68 -6.43
C LYS A 153 7.34 -18.49 -7.74
N LYS A 154 7.02 -19.77 -7.63
CA LYS A 154 6.85 -20.67 -8.79
C LYS A 154 5.40 -20.75 -9.28
N THR A 155 4.63 -19.67 -9.10
CA THR A 155 3.28 -19.57 -9.62
C THR A 155 3.29 -19.34 -11.14
N PRO A 156 2.26 -19.76 -11.90
CA PRO A 156 2.22 -19.56 -13.35
C PRO A 156 2.45 -18.11 -13.78
N CYS A 157 1.85 -17.15 -13.07
CA CYS A 157 2.02 -15.74 -13.37
C CYS A 157 3.44 -15.22 -13.10
N ALA A 158 4.13 -15.72 -12.08
CA ALA A 158 5.51 -15.35 -11.79
C ALA A 158 6.50 -15.92 -12.81
N VAL A 159 6.26 -17.16 -13.25
CA VAL A 159 7.10 -17.86 -14.23
C VAL A 159 6.95 -17.26 -15.63
N LYS A 160 5.69 -17.03 -16.08
CA LYS A 160 5.40 -16.45 -17.41
C LYS A 160 5.59 -14.94 -17.45
N GLY A 161 5.33 -14.25 -16.33
CA GLY A 161 5.53 -12.80 -16.21
C GLY A 161 4.53 -11.93 -16.98
N ASP A 162 3.35 -12.47 -17.29
CA ASP A 162 2.37 -11.82 -18.17
C ASP A 162 1.07 -11.40 -17.44
N LYS A 163 0.29 -12.34 -16.91
CA LYS A 163 -1.03 -12.08 -16.31
C LYS A 163 -1.35 -13.04 -15.16
N CYS A 164 -2.47 -12.80 -14.47
CA CYS A 164 -3.03 -13.74 -13.49
C CYS A 164 -3.65 -14.95 -14.20
N TYR A 165 -3.38 -16.16 -13.69
CA TYR A 165 -3.94 -17.44 -14.17
C TYR A 165 -4.98 -18.00 -13.22
N ASP A 166 -5.36 -17.26 -12.18
CA ASP A 166 -6.23 -17.71 -11.10
C ASP A 166 -5.86 -19.12 -10.58
N CYS A 167 -4.58 -19.33 -10.38
CA CYS A 167 -3.99 -20.63 -10.09
C CYS A 167 -4.33 -21.13 -8.68
N ASN A 168 -4.32 -22.45 -8.50
CA ASN A 168 -4.40 -23.09 -7.18
C ASN A 168 -3.02 -23.52 -6.66
N SER A 169 -1.96 -22.76 -6.98
CA SER A 169 -0.61 -23.04 -6.51
C SER A 169 -0.50 -22.91 -4.98
N PRO A 170 0.19 -23.82 -4.29
CA PRO A 170 0.48 -23.68 -2.86
C PRO A 170 1.28 -22.41 -2.53
N GLU A 171 2.03 -21.88 -3.49
CA GLU A 171 2.80 -20.63 -3.36
C GLU A 171 2.02 -19.36 -3.76
N ARG A 172 0.71 -19.49 -4.02
CA ARG A 172 -0.16 -18.36 -4.38
C ARG A 172 -0.10 -17.27 -3.31
N ILE A 173 0.21 -16.03 -3.71
CA ILE A 173 0.28 -14.86 -2.84
C ILE A 173 -0.96 -13.95 -2.91
N CYS A 174 -1.87 -14.18 -3.85
CA CYS A 174 -3.11 -13.41 -4.02
C CYS A 174 -4.30 -14.18 -3.43
N ARG A 175 -4.44 -14.16 -2.08
CA ARG A 175 -5.42 -14.97 -1.35
C ARG A 175 -6.62 -14.17 -0.85
N GLY A 176 -6.43 -12.87 -0.64
CA GLY A 176 -7.49 -11.97 -0.17
C GLY A 176 -7.54 -10.71 -1.04
N LEU A 177 -8.75 -10.19 -1.24
CA LEU A 177 -9.04 -8.91 -1.89
C LEU A 177 -9.71 -7.99 -0.87
N SER A 178 -9.22 -6.77 -0.75
CA SER A 178 -9.85 -5.71 0.01
C SER A 178 -10.13 -4.52 -0.90
N VAL A 179 -11.34 -4.00 -0.81
CA VAL A 179 -11.77 -2.79 -1.52
C VAL A 179 -12.31 -1.81 -0.50
N LEU A 180 -11.76 -0.61 -0.45
CA LEU A 180 -12.33 0.48 0.30
C LEU A 180 -13.11 1.37 -0.67
N TRP A 181 -14.43 1.37 -0.56
CA TRP A 181 -15.31 2.27 -1.32
C TRP A 181 -15.38 3.66 -0.70
N LYS A 182 -15.31 3.71 0.63
CA LYS A 182 -15.31 4.92 1.44
C LYS A 182 -14.35 4.74 2.61
N LYS A 183 -13.99 5.85 3.24
CA LYS A 183 -13.18 5.85 4.46
C LYS A 183 -13.87 5.03 5.57
N PRO A 184 -13.22 3.99 6.11
CA PRO A 184 -13.71 3.30 7.30
C PRO A 184 -13.89 4.25 8.50
N GLY A 185 -14.88 3.96 9.37
CA GLY A 185 -15.25 4.84 10.46
C GLY A 185 -14.30 4.90 11.65
N GLY A 186 -13.39 3.92 11.75
CA GLY A 186 -12.62 3.67 12.98
C GLY A 186 -11.35 4.49 13.16
N CYS A 187 -10.83 5.15 12.12
CA CYS A 187 -9.60 5.93 12.20
C CYS A 187 -9.51 7.03 11.12
N GLU A 188 -8.44 7.81 11.15
CA GLU A 188 -8.14 8.76 10.09
C GLU A 188 -7.47 8.05 8.91
N TYR A 189 -7.78 8.48 7.69
CA TYR A 189 -7.13 8.02 6.47
C TYR A 189 -6.67 9.18 5.63
N GLU A 190 -5.45 9.03 5.14
CA GLU A 190 -4.89 9.97 4.17
C GLU A 190 -4.34 9.21 2.96
N VAL A 191 -4.83 9.55 1.77
CA VAL A 191 -4.31 9.05 0.50
C VAL A 191 -3.25 10.02 0.00
N VAL A 192 -2.02 9.52 -0.12
CA VAL A 192 -0.86 10.28 -0.61
C VAL A 192 -0.63 9.90 -2.07
N LEU A 193 -1.01 10.79 -2.98
CA LEU A 193 -0.85 10.64 -4.42
C LEU A 193 0.45 11.30 -4.88
N ILE A 194 1.21 10.60 -5.70
CA ILE A 194 2.52 11.06 -6.18
C ILE A 194 2.55 10.99 -7.70
N ASP A 195 2.87 12.09 -8.36
CA ASP A 195 2.95 12.15 -9.83
C ASP A 195 4.28 11.57 -10.37
N GLU A 196 4.55 10.35 -9.89
CA GLU A 196 5.70 9.55 -10.26
C GLU A 196 5.31 8.07 -10.27
N GLU A 197 5.93 7.26 -11.12
CA GLU A 197 5.72 5.81 -11.14
C GLU A 197 6.46 5.13 -9.99
N LEU A 198 5.73 4.56 -9.04
CA LEU A 198 6.29 3.95 -7.83
C LEU A 198 5.72 2.55 -7.58
N GLY A 199 6.62 1.59 -7.40
CA GLY A 199 6.27 0.19 -7.19
C GLY A 199 5.55 -0.44 -8.39
N TYR A 200 4.62 -1.36 -8.13
CA TYR A 200 3.90 -2.11 -9.18
C TYR A 200 2.46 -1.69 -9.28
#